data_df4c7574b97181c828afec39c4d806a6
#
_entry.id   df4c7574b97181c828afec39c4d806a6
#
_cell.length_a   1.000
_cell.length_b   1.000
_cell.length_c   1.000
_cell.angle_alpha   90.00
_cell.angle_beta   90.00
_cell.angle_gamma   90.00
#
_symmetry.space_group_name_H-M   'P 1'
#
loop_
_entity.id
_entity.type
_entity.pdbx_description
1 polymer ?
#
loop_
_entity_poly.entity_id
_entity_poly.type
_entity_poly.pdbx_seq_one_letter_code
_entity_poly.pdbx_strand_id
1 'polypeptide(L)'
;MMLRTGFALLFSFLLYTLSAQVVINEASNRNFTQVYDEDGERNDWIELYNTSNKAIDLSEWALSDKTEIPDMWTFGNNQIAANGFLLIHASDKNRKAEQQKTHWETAILPTDTFSYIVPTASTPSEWAQPGFDDSTWETGQAGFGNEDNDDRTIVPSGSIAVFIRKTFFMPDTSAIVAALLHVDYDDGFIAYLNGERIAVANVNENANWNTTANGNREAEIYSGGIPQAFNIDVEMLKSILVEGENTFAIQVHNVSNTSSDMSLIPFLSFGLKEGYSHFNPTPNWFTTNNPEQLHTNFKISGSGEMIYLSHKGVKVDSLYVPRLMTNHSVGRISDGSTETGIFTSASPGSANLSENATTNGYTNSPTFSPQAGFYGTSVEVSILTVEPNATIRYTLDGSEPTANSTIYSRPIKITSTNSIRARSFVEGKITGVSATSTYLINEDFTLPVLSVNTN
;
A
#
# COMPACT_ATOMS: atom_id res chain seq x y z
N MET A 1 7.22 -5.54 -85.22
CA MET A 1 6.76 -6.46 -84.10
C MET A 1 7.77 -6.26 -83.01
N MET A 2 7.49 -5.30 -82.06
CA MET A 2 8.36 -5.00 -80.91
C MET A 2 7.80 -5.65 -79.66
N LEU A 3 8.53 -6.59 -79.09
CA LEU A 3 8.26 -7.18 -77.78
C LEU A 3 8.64 -6.16 -76.70
N ARG A 4 7.65 -5.72 -75.86
CA ARG A 4 7.92 -4.98 -74.64
C ARG A 4 7.96 -6.00 -73.51
N THR A 5 9.13 -6.23 -72.94
CA THR A 5 9.37 -6.96 -71.70
C THR A 5 9.11 -6.01 -70.54
N GLY A 6 8.01 -6.23 -69.83
CA GLY A 6 7.70 -5.56 -68.54
C GLY A 6 8.46 -6.20 -67.42
N PHE A 7 9.31 -5.44 -66.72
CA PHE A 7 9.95 -5.83 -65.45
C PHE A 7 8.98 -5.54 -64.34
N ALA A 8 8.46 -6.56 -63.68
CA ALA A 8 7.70 -6.42 -62.42
C ALA A 8 8.69 -6.39 -61.27
N LEU A 9 8.87 -5.21 -60.62
CA LEU A 9 9.56 -5.10 -59.34
C LEU A 9 8.64 -5.63 -58.25
N LEU A 10 8.98 -6.80 -57.70
CA LEU A 10 8.37 -7.31 -56.46
C LEU A 10 8.98 -6.53 -55.27
N PHE A 11 8.23 -5.56 -54.71
CA PHE A 11 8.55 -4.96 -53.42
C PHE A 11 8.13 -5.95 -52.31
N SER A 12 9.10 -6.70 -51.78
CA SER A 12 8.94 -7.48 -50.55
C SER A 12 8.94 -6.51 -49.38
N PHE A 13 7.75 -6.15 -48.86
CA PHE A 13 7.62 -5.51 -47.58
C PHE A 13 7.99 -6.54 -46.50
N LEU A 14 9.22 -6.50 -45.98
CA LEU A 14 9.56 -7.12 -44.70
C LEU A 14 8.80 -6.35 -43.61
N LEU A 15 7.70 -6.88 -43.14
CA LEU A 15 7.09 -6.47 -41.88
C LEU A 15 8.06 -6.87 -40.77
N TYR A 16 8.97 -5.95 -40.41
CA TYR A 16 9.62 -6.05 -39.10
C TYR A 16 8.53 -5.81 -38.04
N THR A 17 8.09 -6.84 -37.39
CA THR A 17 7.42 -6.71 -36.11
C THR A 17 8.48 -6.12 -35.16
N LEU A 18 8.45 -4.80 -34.92
CA LEU A 18 9.22 -4.18 -33.86
C LEU A 18 8.64 -4.77 -32.54
N SER A 19 9.27 -5.81 -32.05
CA SER A 19 9.11 -6.21 -30.66
C SER A 19 9.56 -5.03 -29.80
N ALA A 20 8.76 -4.62 -28.84
CA ALA A 20 9.14 -3.60 -27.90
C ALA A 20 10.45 -4.01 -27.21
N GLN A 21 11.44 -3.10 -27.19
CA GLN A 21 12.74 -3.37 -26.57
C GLN A 21 12.63 -3.42 -25.04
N VAL A 22 11.63 -2.75 -24.47
CA VAL A 22 11.28 -2.82 -23.05
C VAL A 22 9.84 -3.31 -22.96
N VAL A 23 9.60 -4.25 -22.07
CA VAL A 23 8.28 -4.87 -21.85
C VAL A 23 7.94 -4.89 -20.36
N ILE A 24 6.65 -4.93 -20.03
CA ILE A 24 6.18 -5.25 -18.70
C ILE A 24 6.39 -6.75 -18.51
N ASN A 25 7.30 -7.12 -17.60
CA ASN A 25 7.71 -8.51 -17.39
C ASN A 25 6.88 -9.22 -16.34
N GLU A 26 6.64 -8.55 -15.20
CA GLU A 26 5.88 -9.09 -14.07
C GLU A 26 5.18 -7.95 -13.31
N ALA A 27 4.05 -8.22 -12.64
CA ALA A 27 3.38 -7.27 -11.78
C ALA A 27 2.56 -7.96 -10.69
N SER A 28 2.35 -7.27 -9.56
CA SER A 28 1.50 -7.75 -8.48
C SER A 28 0.66 -6.63 -7.89
N ASN A 29 -0.65 -6.91 -7.66
CA ASN A 29 -1.59 -6.05 -6.94
C ASN A 29 -1.93 -6.62 -5.54
N ARG A 30 -1.09 -7.50 -5.00
CA ARG A 30 -1.28 -8.16 -3.71
C ARG A 30 0.06 -8.48 -3.02
N ASN A 31 0.98 -7.51 -3.04
CA ASN A 31 2.24 -7.60 -2.32
C ASN A 31 2.01 -7.45 -0.81
N PHE A 32 2.29 -8.50 -0.05
CA PHE A 32 2.14 -8.49 1.40
C PHE A 32 3.48 -8.70 2.14
N THR A 33 4.42 -9.45 1.55
CA THR A 33 5.71 -9.75 2.20
C THR A 33 6.90 -9.80 1.25
N GLN A 34 6.73 -9.56 -0.07
CA GLN A 34 7.78 -9.83 -1.05
C GLN A 34 8.71 -8.64 -1.27
N VAL A 35 8.14 -7.45 -1.44
CA VAL A 35 8.89 -6.25 -1.76
C VAL A 35 8.51 -5.13 -0.80
N TYR A 36 9.52 -4.43 -0.31
CA TYR A 36 9.38 -3.22 0.50
C TYR A 36 9.99 -2.06 -0.27
N ASP A 37 9.36 -0.92 -0.20
CA ASP A 37 9.96 0.31 -0.70
C ASP A 37 10.94 0.90 0.32
N GLU A 38 11.54 2.04 -0.01
CA GLU A 38 12.48 2.76 0.85
C GLU A 38 11.86 3.27 2.16
N ASP A 39 10.53 3.39 2.22
CA ASP A 39 9.79 3.80 3.41
C ASP A 39 9.37 2.61 4.29
N GLY A 40 9.72 1.38 3.87
CA GLY A 40 9.33 0.15 4.54
C GLY A 40 7.89 -0.29 4.25
N GLU A 41 7.21 0.32 3.28
CA GLU A 41 5.86 -0.01 2.89
C GLU A 41 5.80 -1.13 1.83
N ARG A 42 4.70 -1.84 1.82
CA ARG A 42 4.43 -2.95 0.90
C ARG A 42 3.43 -2.50 -0.15
N ASN A 43 3.94 -1.96 -1.24
CA ASN A 43 3.12 -1.46 -2.33
C ASN A 43 2.94 -2.51 -3.43
N ASP A 44 1.90 -2.35 -4.24
CA ASP A 44 1.82 -3.02 -5.53
C ASP A 44 3.04 -2.67 -6.36
N TRP A 45 3.42 -3.53 -7.32
CA TRP A 45 4.61 -3.30 -8.09
C TRP A 45 4.49 -3.76 -9.55
N ILE A 46 5.30 -3.16 -10.40
CA ILE A 46 5.46 -3.45 -11.83
C ILE A 46 6.94 -3.67 -12.07
N GLU A 47 7.29 -4.70 -12.82
CA GLU A 47 8.64 -4.93 -13.28
C GLU A 47 8.72 -4.77 -14.80
N LEU A 48 9.71 -4.02 -15.26
CA LEU A 48 10.09 -3.95 -16.66
C LEU A 48 11.31 -4.83 -16.94
N TYR A 49 11.38 -5.35 -18.15
CA TYR A 49 12.53 -6.09 -18.66
C TYR A 49 12.99 -5.48 -20.00
N ASN A 50 14.30 -5.24 -20.12
CA ASN A 50 14.93 -4.82 -21.34
C ASN A 50 15.36 -6.06 -22.15
N THR A 51 14.66 -6.34 -23.24
CA THR A 51 14.92 -7.48 -24.12
C THR A 51 16.16 -7.30 -25.01
N SER A 52 16.80 -6.13 -24.97
CA SER A 52 17.95 -5.79 -25.84
C SER A 52 19.28 -5.99 -25.10
N ASN A 53 20.35 -6.13 -25.87
CA ASN A 53 21.73 -6.25 -25.36
C ASN A 53 22.42 -4.88 -25.12
N LYS A 54 21.65 -3.79 -25.00
CA LYS A 54 22.12 -2.44 -24.70
C LYS A 54 21.25 -1.82 -23.64
N ALA A 55 21.83 -0.91 -22.85
CA ALA A 55 21.04 -0.08 -21.96
C ALA A 55 20.06 0.81 -22.75
N ILE A 56 18.87 1.01 -22.24
CA ILE A 56 17.81 1.83 -22.83
C ILE A 56 17.52 2.99 -21.91
N ASP A 57 17.55 4.20 -22.44
CA ASP A 57 17.09 5.43 -21.80
C ASP A 57 15.56 5.44 -21.77
N LEU A 58 14.99 5.65 -20.58
CA LEU A 58 13.56 5.65 -20.35
C LEU A 58 12.93 7.06 -20.33
N SER A 59 13.68 8.12 -20.63
CA SER A 59 13.19 9.51 -20.57
C SER A 59 11.94 9.80 -21.42
N GLU A 60 11.75 9.04 -22.51
CA GLU A 60 10.57 9.13 -23.39
C GLU A 60 9.56 7.98 -23.18
N TRP A 61 9.71 7.22 -22.07
CA TRP A 61 8.81 6.12 -21.72
C TRP A 61 7.87 6.50 -20.58
N ALA A 62 6.72 5.84 -20.54
CA ALA A 62 5.74 6.07 -19.49
C ALA A 62 4.93 4.82 -19.18
N LEU A 63 4.38 4.78 -17.95
CA LEU A 63 3.39 3.81 -17.48
C LEU A 63 2.03 4.47 -17.28
N SER A 64 0.97 3.70 -17.48
CA SER A 64 -0.41 4.15 -17.24
C SER A 64 -1.32 2.98 -16.86
N ASP A 65 -2.31 3.23 -16.00
CA ASP A 65 -3.48 2.38 -15.76
C ASP A 65 -4.67 2.76 -16.67
N LYS A 66 -4.51 3.79 -17.52
CA LYS A 66 -5.57 4.33 -18.41
C LYS A 66 -5.15 4.30 -19.85
N THR A 67 -5.97 3.69 -20.69
CA THR A 67 -5.69 3.55 -22.13
C THR A 67 -5.68 4.88 -22.88
N GLU A 68 -6.45 5.85 -22.38
CA GLU A 68 -6.61 7.20 -22.97
C GLU A 68 -5.51 8.18 -22.56
N ILE A 69 -4.69 7.86 -21.55
CA ILE A 69 -3.61 8.70 -21.02
C ILE A 69 -2.30 7.88 -21.05
N PRO A 70 -1.70 7.64 -22.22
CA PRO A 70 -0.58 6.70 -22.34
C PRO A 70 0.71 7.17 -21.65
N ASP A 71 0.86 8.45 -21.35
CA ASP A 71 1.99 9.09 -20.70
C ASP A 71 1.67 9.61 -19.28
N MET A 72 0.77 8.92 -18.58
CA MET A 72 0.30 9.31 -17.26
C MET A 72 1.41 9.44 -16.23
N TRP A 73 2.40 8.56 -16.26
CA TRP A 73 3.59 8.61 -15.41
C TRP A 73 4.84 8.33 -16.22
N THR A 74 5.75 9.30 -16.33
CA THR A 74 7.01 9.22 -17.09
C THR A 74 8.16 8.81 -16.19
N PHE A 75 9.14 8.09 -16.72
CA PHE A 75 10.30 7.61 -15.95
C PHE A 75 11.36 8.68 -15.67
N GLY A 76 11.33 9.84 -16.34
CA GLY A 76 12.42 10.82 -16.26
C GLY A 76 13.75 10.28 -16.81
N ASN A 77 14.87 10.72 -16.25
CA ASN A 77 16.22 10.36 -16.72
C ASN A 77 16.70 8.96 -16.27
N ASN A 78 15.78 8.01 -16.11
CA ASN A 78 16.12 6.64 -15.76
C ASN A 78 16.54 5.81 -16.98
N GLN A 79 17.29 4.76 -16.72
CA GLN A 79 17.69 3.78 -17.74
C GLN A 79 17.51 2.36 -17.21
N ILE A 80 17.31 1.42 -18.13
CA ILE A 80 17.30 -0.01 -17.84
C ILE A 80 18.49 -0.68 -18.52
N ALA A 81 19.30 -1.40 -17.75
CA ALA A 81 20.50 -2.08 -18.26
C ALA A 81 20.17 -3.10 -19.37
N ALA A 82 21.15 -3.49 -20.17
CA ALA A 82 21.02 -4.56 -21.15
C ALA A 82 20.60 -5.88 -20.47
N ASN A 83 19.53 -6.51 -20.95
CA ASN A 83 18.93 -7.71 -20.36
C ASN A 83 18.62 -7.55 -18.85
N GLY A 84 18.40 -6.31 -18.42
CA GLY A 84 18.18 -5.96 -17.01
C GLY A 84 16.70 -5.82 -16.67
N PHE A 85 16.44 -5.82 -15.38
CA PHE A 85 15.13 -5.62 -14.78
C PHE A 85 15.07 -4.24 -14.13
N LEU A 86 13.88 -3.66 -14.05
CA LEU A 86 13.61 -2.41 -13.34
C LEU A 86 12.30 -2.57 -12.58
N LEU A 87 12.37 -2.50 -11.26
CA LEU A 87 11.22 -2.57 -10.38
C LEU A 87 10.65 -1.17 -10.13
N ILE A 88 9.34 -1.03 -10.19
CA ILE A 88 8.59 0.20 -9.96
C ILE A 88 7.47 -0.10 -8.97
N HIS A 89 7.34 0.71 -7.91
CA HIS A 89 6.23 0.62 -6.98
C HIS A 89 4.99 1.35 -7.53
N ALA A 90 3.88 0.65 -7.63
CA ALA A 90 2.59 1.24 -7.99
C ALA A 90 1.89 1.74 -6.72
N SER A 91 2.34 2.88 -6.18
CA SER A 91 2.04 3.34 -4.82
C SER A 91 1.31 4.67 -4.73
N ASP A 92 1.15 5.40 -5.85
CA ASP A 92 0.61 6.77 -5.90
C ASP A 92 1.51 7.85 -5.26
N LYS A 93 2.78 7.50 -4.94
CA LYS A 93 3.74 8.44 -4.32
C LYS A 93 4.40 9.37 -5.34
N ASN A 94 4.32 9.08 -6.64
CA ASN A 94 4.86 9.88 -7.74
C ASN A 94 6.35 10.25 -7.59
N ARG A 95 7.21 9.29 -7.22
CA ARG A 95 8.65 9.52 -7.05
C ARG A 95 9.43 9.08 -8.28
N LYS A 96 10.43 9.87 -8.66
CA LYS A 96 11.32 9.63 -9.82
C LYS A 96 12.77 9.78 -9.40
N ALA A 97 13.66 9.04 -10.05
CA ALA A 97 15.09 9.08 -9.76
C ALA A 97 15.75 10.47 -9.96
N GLU A 98 15.13 11.35 -10.72
CA GLU A 98 15.62 12.74 -10.90
C GLU A 98 15.55 13.57 -9.62
N GLN A 99 14.73 13.13 -8.64
CA GLN A 99 14.57 13.75 -7.34
C GLN A 99 15.29 12.93 -6.25
N GLN A 100 16.40 12.27 -6.60
CA GLN A 100 17.10 11.37 -5.68
C GLN A 100 17.46 12.08 -4.39
N LYS A 101 16.92 11.56 -3.29
CA LYS A 101 17.45 11.84 -1.97
C LYS A 101 18.75 11.06 -1.80
N THR A 102 19.74 11.67 -1.21
CA THR A 102 20.99 10.99 -0.89
C THR A 102 21.00 10.46 0.54
N HIS A 103 20.27 11.10 1.42
CA HIS A 103 20.15 10.70 2.83
C HIS A 103 18.91 11.32 3.47
N TRP A 104 18.55 10.78 4.64
CA TRP A 104 17.48 11.32 5.47
C TRP A 104 18.03 12.05 6.68
N GLU A 105 17.39 13.16 7.02
CA GLU A 105 17.65 13.92 8.24
C GLU A 105 16.34 14.23 8.96
N THR A 106 16.38 14.35 10.29
CA THR A 106 15.21 14.58 11.12
C THR A 106 15.18 16.03 11.62
N ALA A 107 14.17 16.77 11.21
CA ALA A 107 13.95 18.16 11.58
C ALA A 107 13.27 18.31 12.95
N ILE A 108 12.39 17.38 13.31
CA ILE A 108 11.70 17.34 14.60
C ILE A 108 12.05 16.05 15.31
N LEU A 109 12.63 16.17 16.50
CA LEU A 109 13.02 15.06 17.37
C LEU A 109 12.26 15.09 18.70
N PRO A 110 12.06 13.95 19.38
CA PRO A 110 11.42 13.92 20.71
C PRO A 110 12.21 14.67 21.77
N THR A 111 13.51 14.84 21.59
CA THR A 111 14.37 15.62 22.48
C THR A 111 14.24 17.14 22.34
N ASP A 112 13.51 17.58 21.33
CA ASP A 112 13.22 19.00 21.12
C ASP A 112 12.27 19.53 22.21
N THR A 113 12.33 20.84 22.43
CA THR A 113 11.36 21.53 23.29
C THR A 113 10.17 21.98 22.45
N PHE A 114 8.99 21.63 22.90
CA PHE A 114 7.69 22.02 22.32
C PHE A 114 6.96 22.93 23.30
N SER A 115 6.16 23.86 22.78
CA SER A 115 5.07 24.47 23.55
C SER A 115 3.90 23.48 23.56
N TYR A 116 3.26 23.28 24.73
CA TYR A 116 2.12 22.37 24.86
C TYR A 116 1.02 22.91 25.77
N ILE A 117 -0.19 22.40 25.55
CA ILE A 117 -1.36 22.69 26.38
C ILE A 117 -2.29 21.47 26.44
N VAL A 118 -2.92 21.26 27.60
CA VAL A 118 -4.17 20.50 27.69
C VAL A 118 -5.31 21.42 27.28
N PRO A 119 -5.91 21.24 26.10
CA PRO A 119 -6.80 22.23 25.52
C PRO A 119 -8.15 22.29 26.22
N THR A 120 -8.84 23.41 26.08
CA THR A 120 -10.18 23.65 26.61
C THR A 120 -11.08 24.29 25.55
N ALA A 121 -12.33 24.51 25.85
CA ALA A 121 -13.25 25.23 24.95
C ALA A 121 -12.80 26.66 24.59
N SER A 122 -11.87 27.25 25.37
CA SER A 122 -11.29 28.57 25.10
C SER A 122 -10.00 28.51 24.28
N THR A 123 -9.47 27.34 23.97
CA THR A 123 -8.28 27.21 23.11
C THR A 123 -8.64 27.63 21.68
N PRO A 124 -7.96 28.66 21.13
CA PRO A 124 -8.26 29.17 19.78
C PRO A 124 -8.10 28.08 18.71
N SER A 125 -8.93 28.13 17.67
CA SER A 125 -8.87 27.17 16.54
C SER A 125 -7.61 27.33 15.69
N GLU A 126 -7.01 28.51 15.71
CA GLU A 126 -5.81 28.88 14.94
C GLU A 126 -4.50 28.43 15.61
N TRP A 127 -4.58 27.62 16.66
CA TRP A 127 -3.42 27.21 17.46
C TRP A 127 -2.29 26.53 16.63
N ALA A 128 -2.62 25.88 15.51
CA ALA A 128 -1.64 25.23 14.63
C ALA A 128 -1.04 26.18 13.56
N GLN A 129 -1.54 27.42 13.45
CA GLN A 129 -1.09 28.37 12.43
C GLN A 129 0.26 28.99 12.77
N PRO A 130 1.09 29.36 11.75
CA PRO A 130 2.27 30.20 11.96
C PRO A 130 1.91 31.53 12.64
N GLY A 131 2.79 31.98 13.55
CA GLY A 131 2.60 33.26 14.25
C GLY A 131 1.53 33.23 15.34
N PHE A 132 0.93 32.10 15.65
CA PHE A 132 0.08 31.98 16.85
C PHE A 132 0.90 32.24 18.12
N ASP A 133 0.37 33.05 19.03
CA ASP A 133 1.02 33.38 20.30
C ASP A 133 0.79 32.26 21.33
N ASP A 134 1.80 31.40 21.48
CA ASP A 134 1.84 30.31 22.47
C ASP A 134 2.68 30.65 23.72
N SER A 135 2.97 31.91 23.94
CA SER A 135 3.82 32.37 25.06
C SER A 135 3.26 32.01 26.44
N THR A 136 1.96 31.74 26.54
CA THR A 136 1.29 31.32 27.78
C THR A 136 1.22 29.78 27.93
N TRP A 137 1.68 29.02 26.93
CA TRP A 137 1.69 27.57 26.99
C TRP A 137 2.87 27.08 27.83
N GLU A 138 2.76 25.88 28.36
CA GLU A 138 3.87 25.20 29.02
C GLU A 138 4.86 24.67 27.98
N THR A 139 6.06 24.32 28.44
CA THR A 139 7.08 23.75 27.57
C THR A 139 7.52 22.37 28.06
N GLY A 140 7.76 21.44 27.14
CA GLY A 140 8.18 20.08 27.45
C GLY A 140 8.85 19.39 26.27
N GLN A 141 9.40 18.21 26.52
CA GLN A 141 9.93 17.31 25.49
C GLN A 141 8.88 16.25 25.14
N ALA A 142 8.90 15.72 23.90
CA ALA A 142 8.00 14.66 23.49
C ALA A 142 8.24 13.35 24.28
N GLY A 143 7.23 12.55 24.29
CA GLY A 143 6.65 11.71 25.29
C GLY A 143 5.71 12.55 26.13
N PHE A 144 4.69 13.15 25.49
CA PHE A 144 3.62 13.86 26.21
C PHE A 144 2.54 12.83 26.53
N GLY A 145 2.42 12.48 27.80
CA GLY A 145 1.51 11.45 28.20
C GLY A 145 1.49 11.13 29.68
N ASN A 146 1.04 9.95 30.03
CA ASN A 146 1.03 9.40 31.39
C ASN A 146 0.96 7.87 31.37
N GLU A 147 1.59 7.21 32.37
CA GLU A 147 1.45 5.81 32.80
C GLU A 147 2.27 4.73 32.03
N ASP A 148 2.87 4.96 30.88
CA ASP A 148 3.56 3.93 30.06
C ASP A 148 5.11 3.95 30.08
N ASN A 149 5.73 4.77 30.94
CA ASN A 149 7.18 4.86 31.21
C ASN A 149 8.06 5.38 30.07
N ASP A 150 7.53 5.89 28.98
CA ASP A 150 8.25 6.64 27.94
C ASP A 150 7.95 8.14 27.99
N ASP A 151 7.09 8.56 28.91
CA ASP A 151 6.69 9.94 29.13
C ASP A 151 7.83 10.78 29.71
N ARG A 152 8.24 11.82 28.99
CA ARG A 152 9.16 12.85 29.46
C ARG A 152 8.43 14.09 29.98
N THR A 153 7.23 14.33 29.46
CA THR A 153 6.34 15.42 29.86
C THR A 153 5.01 14.84 30.29
N ILE A 154 4.84 14.76 31.62
CA ILE A 154 3.63 14.18 32.20
C ILE A 154 2.46 15.15 32.08
N VAL A 155 1.37 14.70 31.48
CA VAL A 155 0.11 15.42 31.38
C VAL A 155 -0.90 14.90 32.43
N PRO A 156 -1.90 15.69 32.84
CA PRO A 156 -2.89 15.26 33.82
C PRO A 156 -3.67 14.03 33.34
N SER A 157 -3.79 13.02 34.20
CA SER A 157 -4.63 11.84 33.94
C SER A 157 -6.08 12.27 33.65
N GLY A 158 -6.72 11.58 32.70
CA GLY A 158 -8.07 11.91 32.23
C GLY A 158 -8.12 13.04 31.20
N SER A 159 -6.96 13.49 30.68
CA SER A 159 -6.92 14.40 29.55
C SER A 159 -7.47 13.70 28.29
N ILE A 160 -8.42 14.37 27.59
CA ILE A 160 -8.97 13.89 26.32
C ILE A 160 -8.01 14.21 25.17
N ALA A 161 -7.34 15.37 25.24
CA ALA A 161 -6.40 15.78 24.19
C ALA A 161 -5.23 16.55 24.78
N VAL A 162 -4.11 16.54 24.05
CA VAL A 162 -2.95 17.40 24.26
C VAL A 162 -2.54 17.99 22.92
N PHE A 163 -2.33 19.29 22.89
CA PHE A 163 -1.85 20.03 21.71
C PHE A 163 -0.41 20.45 21.94
N ILE A 164 0.44 20.15 20.98
CA ILE A 164 1.85 20.58 21.02
C ILE A 164 2.22 21.29 19.74
N ARG A 165 3.18 22.20 19.81
CA ARG A 165 3.70 22.92 18.65
C ARG A 165 5.16 23.31 18.83
N LYS A 166 5.85 23.45 17.69
CA LYS A 166 7.25 23.84 17.62
C LYS A 166 7.55 24.50 16.29
N THR A 167 8.37 25.55 16.30
CA THR A 167 8.96 26.11 15.09
C THR A 167 10.29 25.41 14.75
N PHE A 168 10.58 25.31 13.47
CA PHE A 168 11.87 24.88 12.94
C PHE A 168 12.25 25.71 11.71
N PHE A 169 13.55 25.84 11.45
CA PHE A 169 14.06 26.62 10.33
C PHE A 169 14.33 25.72 9.11
N MET A 170 13.80 26.10 7.94
CA MET A 170 14.04 25.46 6.65
C MET A 170 14.89 26.40 5.77
N PRO A 171 16.16 26.06 5.51
CA PRO A 171 17.04 26.94 4.74
C PRO A 171 16.77 26.91 3.23
N ASP A 172 16.33 25.77 2.68
CA ASP A 172 16.09 25.59 1.25
C ASP A 172 15.06 24.48 1.01
N THR A 173 13.86 24.84 0.57
CA THR A 173 12.78 23.88 0.26
C THR A 173 13.07 23.06 -0.99
N SER A 174 13.91 23.55 -1.91
CA SER A 174 14.28 22.84 -3.14
C SER A 174 15.14 21.61 -2.90
N ALA A 175 15.78 21.53 -1.72
CA ALA A 175 16.59 20.38 -1.31
C ALA A 175 15.76 19.13 -0.98
N ILE A 176 14.47 19.31 -0.65
CA ILE A 176 13.61 18.23 -0.18
C ILE A 176 13.06 17.44 -1.36
N VAL A 177 13.20 16.12 -1.31
CA VAL A 177 12.70 15.18 -2.33
C VAL A 177 11.79 14.10 -1.75
N ALA A 178 11.76 13.96 -0.42
CA ALA A 178 10.83 13.07 0.28
C ALA A 178 10.58 13.60 1.70
N ALA A 179 9.48 13.21 2.33
CA ALA A 179 9.20 13.52 3.72
C ALA A 179 8.41 12.41 4.39
N LEU A 180 8.76 12.12 5.64
CA LEU A 180 8.10 11.14 6.49
C LEU A 180 7.80 11.77 7.85
N LEU A 181 6.58 11.58 8.31
CA LEU A 181 6.21 11.78 9.70
C LEU A 181 6.12 10.42 10.37
N HIS A 182 6.93 10.17 11.38
CA HIS A 182 6.72 9.03 12.27
C HIS A 182 6.09 9.53 13.55
N VAL A 183 5.07 8.81 14.03
CA VAL A 183 4.41 9.13 15.30
C VAL A 183 4.23 7.86 16.10
N ASP A 184 4.72 7.87 17.32
CA ASP A 184 4.27 6.93 18.33
C ASP A 184 3.16 7.62 19.12
N TYR A 185 1.99 7.02 19.19
CA TYR A 185 0.80 7.68 19.72
C TYR A 185 -0.18 6.68 20.33
N ASP A 186 -0.89 7.16 21.31
CA ASP A 186 -1.99 6.51 22.00
C ASP A 186 -3.08 7.57 22.26
N ASP A 187 -4.31 7.49 21.75
CA ASP A 187 -4.92 6.52 20.81
C ASP A 187 -5.00 7.04 19.36
N GLY A 188 -5.11 8.33 19.15
CA GLY A 188 -5.27 8.96 17.85
C GLY A 188 -4.60 10.32 17.76
N PHE A 189 -4.29 10.80 16.55
CA PHE A 189 -3.65 12.11 16.38
C PHE A 189 -4.03 12.81 15.07
N ILE A 190 -3.79 14.14 15.02
CA ILE A 190 -3.75 14.93 13.78
C ILE A 190 -2.49 15.81 13.81
N ALA A 191 -1.70 15.78 12.73
CA ALA A 191 -0.51 16.59 12.57
C ALA A 191 -0.69 17.65 11.48
N TYR A 192 -0.08 18.81 11.73
CA TYR A 192 -0.14 19.99 10.86
C TYR A 192 1.25 20.55 10.60
N LEU A 193 1.42 21.11 9.41
CA LEU A 193 2.59 21.90 9.03
C LEU A 193 2.10 23.25 8.49
N ASN A 194 2.53 24.34 9.11
CA ASN A 194 2.05 25.70 8.81
C ASN A 194 0.51 25.83 8.78
N GLY A 195 -0.17 25.07 9.66
CA GLY A 195 -1.61 25.05 9.77
C GLY A 195 -2.34 24.10 8.80
N GLU A 196 -1.64 23.57 7.81
CA GLU A 196 -2.19 22.58 6.88
C GLU A 196 -2.00 21.16 7.42
N ARG A 197 -3.04 20.32 7.33
CA ARG A 197 -3.01 18.95 7.84
C ARG A 197 -2.12 18.06 6.96
N ILE A 198 -1.10 17.45 7.57
CA ILE A 198 -0.18 16.53 6.89
C ILE A 198 -0.42 15.06 7.20
N ALA A 199 -1.04 14.73 8.33
CA ALA A 199 -1.39 13.35 8.69
C ALA A 199 -2.56 13.31 9.69
N VAL A 200 -3.30 12.22 9.70
CA VAL A 200 -4.34 11.92 10.69
C VAL A 200 -4.44 10.41 10.87
N ALA A 201 -4.62 9.95 12.11
CA ALA A 201 -4.86 8.55 12.40
C ALA A 201 -5.78 8.38 13.61
N ASN A 202 -6.68 7.42 13.49
CA ASN A 202 -7.61 6.94 14.51
C ASN A 202 -8.44 8.03 15.24
N VAL A 203 -8.63 9.19 14.62
CA VAL A 203 -9.49 10.27 15.13
C VAL A 203 -10.20 10.96 13.98
N ASN A 204 -11.33 11.63 14.26
CA ASN A 204 -12.02 12.43 13.24
C ASN A 204 -11.12 13.58 12.76
N GLU A 205 -11.02 13.78 11.45
CA GLU A 205 -10.15 14.79 10.84
C GLU A 205 -10.48 16.25 11.22
N ASN A 206 -11.67 16.52 11.76
CA ASN A 206 -12.11 17.79 12.31
C ASN A 206 -12.16 17.78 13.83
N ALA A 207 -11.31 16.96 14.48
CA ALA A 207 -11.26 16.85 15.93
C ALA A 207 -10.93 18.19 16.60
N ASN A 208 -11.53 18.41 17.76
CA ASN A 208 -11.33 19.58 18.60
C ASN A 208 -10.89 19.14 20.01
N TRP A 209 -10.74 20.08 20.92
CA TRP A 209 -10.27 19.86 22.28
C TRP A 209 -11.00 18.74 23.07
N ASN A 210 -12.22 18.40 22.73
CA ASN A 210 -13.07 17.43 23.43
C ASN A 210 -13.44 16.22 22.54
N THR A 211 -12.84 16.06 21.39
CA THR A 211 -13.07 14.89 20.51
C THR A 211 -12.22 13.72 21.00
N THR A 212 -12.83 12.55 21.13
CA THR A 212 -12.12 11.30 21.48
C THR A 212 -11.62 10.59 20.22
N ALA A 213 -10.62 9.73 20.37
CA ALA A 213 -10.18 8.82 19.34
C ALA A 213 -11.31 7.83 18.93
N ASN A 214 -11.20 7.24 17.75
CA ASN A 214 -12.21 6.31 17.19
C ASN A 214 -12.13 4.91 17.81
N GLY A 215 -11.06 4.56 18.52
CA GLY A 215 -10.83 3.28 19.15
C GLY A 215 -9.45 3.23 19.79
N ASN A 216 -9.20 2.20 20.60
CA ASN A 216 -7.94 2.01 21.29
C ASN A 216 -6.81 1.71 20.33
N ARG A 217 -5.66 2.33 20.58
CA ARG A 217 -4.37 2.04 19.96
C ARG A 217 -3.25 2.31 20.96
N GLU A 218 -2.40 1.35 21.16
CA GLU A 218 -1.24 1.44 22.05
C GLU A 218 -0.03 2.05 21.34
N ALA A 219 0.75 2.87 22.01
CA ALA A 219 2.09 3.27 21.60
C ALA A 219 3.04 2.05 21.54
N GLU A 220 4.13 2.13 20.80
CA GLU A 220 4.99 0.97 20.52
C GLU A 220 6.44 1.15 21.02
N ILE A 221 6.94 2.38 21.15
CA ILE A 221 8.35 2.65 21.52
C ILE A 221 8.67 2.11 22.93
N TYR A 222 7.76 2.24 23.88
CA TYR A 222 7.98 1.77 25.24
C TYR A 222 8.23 0.25 25.33
N SER A 223 7.70 -0.50 24.37
CA SER A 223 7.89 -1.96 24.24
C SER A 223 9.02 -2.37 23.27
N GLY A 224 9.76 -1.40 22.73
CA GLY A 224 10.84 -1.63 21.77
C GLY A 224 10.36 -1.71 20.31
N GLY A 225 9.13 -1.30 20.02
CA GLY A 225 8.58 -1.17 18.68
C GLY A 225 9.10 0.06 17.93
N ILE A 226 8.62 0.23 16.70
CA ILE A 226 8.97 1.34 15.80
C ILE A 226 7.75 2.21 15.60
N PRO A 227 7.87 3.56 15.69
CA PRO A 227 6.75 4.47 15.44
C PRO A 227 6.13 4.28 14.06
N GLN A 228 4.83 4.44 13.96
CA GLN A 228 4.12 4.33 12.68
C GLN A 228 4.55 5.44 11.72
N ALA A 229 4.87 5.06 10.46
CA ALA A 229 5.26 5.97 9.40
C ALA A 229 4.06 6.49 8.60
N PHE A 230 4.08 7.80 8.29
CA PHE A 230 3.10 8.49 7.44
C PHE A 230 3.85 9.25 6.36
N ASN A 231 3.61 8.87 5.10
CA ASN A 231 4.19 9.58 3.96
C ASN A 231 3.53 10.94 3.80
N ILE A 232 4.34 11.97 3.56
CA ILE A 232 3.87 13.30 3.21
C ILE A 232 4.13 13.51 1.71
N ASP A 233 3.07 13.85 0.97
CA ASP A 233 3.21 14.19 -0.45
C ASP A 233 4.15 15.38 -0.64
N VAL A 234 5.18 15.22 -1.47
CA VAL A 234 6.24 16.21 -1.64
C VAL A 234 5.75 17.48 -2.33
N GLU A 235 4.82 17.37 -3.27
CA GLU A 235 4.28 18.55 -3.96
C GLU A 235 3.36 19.35 -3.04
N MET A 236 2.54 18.67 -2.23
CA MET A 236 1.80 19.31 -1.14
C MET A 236 2.76 19.96 -0.15
N LEU A 237 3.79 19.24 0.29
CA LEU A 237 4.78 19.75 1.24
C LEU A 237 5.46 21.03 0.75
N LYS A 238 5.91 21.06 -0.52
CA LYS A 238 6.53 22.23 -1.14
C LYS A 238 5.57 23.43 -1.28
N SER A 239 4.26 23.17 -1.33
CA SER A 239 3.26 24.23 -1.39
C SER A 239 3.02 24.92 -0.04
N ILE A 240 3.34 24.26 1.06
CA ILE A 240 3.08 24.75 2.44
C ILE A 240 4.34 25.13 3.20
N LEU A 241 5.51 24.52 2.89
CA LEU A 241 6.79 24.91 3.48
C LEU A 241 7.28 26.23 2.89
N VAL A 242 7.90 27.02 3.75
CA VAL A 242 8.58 28.27 3.37
C VAL A 242 10.05 28.20 3.75
N GLU A 243 10.90 28.89 2.99
CA GLU A 243 12.26 29.17 3.45
C GLU A 243 12.20 30.08 4.66
N GLY A 244 12.84 29.68 5.74
CA GLY A 244 12.75 30.36 7.03
C GLY A 244 12.02 29.54 8.09
N GLU A 245 11.28 30.22 8.97
CA GLU A 245 10.56 29.57 10.06
C GLU A 245 9.28 28.86 9.56
N ASN A 246 9.11 27.61 9.98
CA ASN A 246 7.91 26.79 9.75
C ASN A 246 7.40 26.28 11.10
N THR A 247 6.10 26.09 11.20
CA THR A 247 5.43 25.60 12.42
C THR A 247 4.98 24.16 12.21
N PHE A 248 5.54 23.24 12.99
CA PHE A 248 5.00 21.90 13.16
C PHE A 248 4.08 21.88 14.39
N ALA A 249 2.87 21.34 14.23
CA ALA A 249 1.90 21.21 15.29
C ALA A 249 1.21 19.85 15.22
N ILE A 250 0.89 19.27 16.37
CA ILE A 250 0.23 17.98 16.45
C ILE A 250 -0.67 17.92 17.68
N GLN A 251 -1.83 17.29 17.54
CA GLN A 251 -2.73 16.98 18.63
C GLN A 251 -2.88 15.47 18.78
N VAL A 252 -2.77 14.98 20.00
CA VAL A 252 -3.11 13.60 20.37
C VAL A 252 -4.46 13.56 21.05
N HIS A 253 -5.18 12.48 20.87
CA HIS A 253 -6.52 12.27 21.42
C HIS A 253 -6.65 10.89 22.04
N ASN A 254 -7.15 10.86 23.25
CA ASN A 254 -7.47 9.65 23.97
C ASN A 254 -8.87 9.13 23.59
N VAL A 255 -9.10 7.82 23.66
CA VAL A 255 -10.40 7.18 23.37
C VAL A 255 -11.45 7.58 24.43
N SER A 256 -11.05 7.90 25.64
CA SER A 256 -11.94 8.35 26.72
C SER A 256 -11.17 9.10 27.82
N ASN A 257 -11.87 9.83 28.67
CA ASN A 257 -11.30 10.44 29.88
C ASN A 257 -11.01 9.43 31.01
N THR A 258 -11.29 8.16 30.79
CA THR A 258 -11.00 7.06 31.72
C THR A 258 -9.97 6.10 31.14
N SER A 259 -9.35 6.42 30.02
CA SER A 259 -8.21 5.66 29.52
C SER A 259 -7.08 5.71 30.54
N SER A 260 -6.31 4.62 30.62
CA SER A 260 -5.24 4.48 31.62
C SER A 260 -4.02 5.33 31.26
N ASP A 261 -3.81 5.58 29.98
CA ASP A 261 -2.57 6.10 29.39
C ASP A 261 -2.84 7.07 28.23
N MET A 262 -1.80 7.71 27.78
CA MET A 262 -1.71 8.53 26.58
C MET A 262 -0.22 8.66 26.22
N SER A 263 0.14 8.61 24.96
CA SER A 263 1.49 8.90 24.49
C SER A 263 1.51 9.68 23.19
N LEU A 264 2.51 10.59 23.04
CA LEU A 264 2.77 11.33 21.81
C LEU A 264 4.26 11.59 21.61
N ILE A 265 4.85 10.90 20.61
CA ILE A 265 6.27 11.03 20.27
C ILE A 265 6.42 11.21 18.74
N PRO A 266 6.45 12.44 18.22
CA PRO A 266 6.57 12.70 16.79
C PRO A 266 8.04 12.81 16.32
N PHE A 267 8.27 12.44 15.04
CA PHE A 267 9.52 12.64 14.32
C PHE A 267 9.20 13.11 12.89
N LEU A 268 9.63 14.30 12.51
CA LEU A 268 9.50 14.77 11.13
C LEU A 268 10.85 14.68 10.44
N SER A 269 10.94 13.88 9.37
CA SER A 269 12.17 13.64 8.64
C SER A 269 12.03 13.99 7.16
N PHE A 270 13.10 14.54 6.60
CA PHE A 270 13.18 14.88 5.18
C PHE A 270 14.25 14.07 4.47
N GLY A 271 13.93 13.54 3.30
CA GLY A 271 14.89 13.03 2.33
C GLY A 271 15.49 14.19 1.54
N LEU A 272 16.81 14.35 1.57
CA LEU A 272 17.53 15.49 1.02
C LEU A 272 18.34 15.11 -0.22
N LYS A 273 18.46 16.03 -1.18
CA LYS A 273 19.37 15.92 -2.32
C LYS A 273 20.83 15.94 -1.88
N GLU A 274 21.72 15.45 -2.75
CA GLU A 274 23.16 15.49 -2.54
C GLU A 274 23.70 16.91 -2.30
N GLY A 275 24.60 17.02 -1.33
CA GLY A 275 25.23 18.30 -0.95
C GLY A 275 24.44 19.17 0.04
N TYR A 276 23.26 18.72 0.45
CA TYR A 276 22.46 19.40 1.48
C TYR A 276 22.52 18.61 2.79
N SER A 277 22.70 19.32 3.90
CA SER A 277 22.63 18.78 5.26
C SER A 277 22.26 19.93 6.21
N HIS A 278 21.12 19.83 6.88
CA HIS A 278 20.53 20.93 7.65
C HIS A 278 19.96 20.51 9.00
N PHE A 279 19.60 19.24 9.15
CA PHE A 279 18.89 18.75 10.32
C PHE A 279 19.73 17.69 11.07
N ASN A 280 19.13 17.08 12.07
CA ASN A 280 19.79 16.06 12.85
C ASN A 280 19.83 14.72 12.09
N PRO A 281 20.79 13.82 12.38
CA PRO A 281 20.74 12.45 11.90
C PRO A 281 19.43 11.79 12.32
N THR A 282 18.94 10.89 11.47
CA THR A 282 17.76 10.06 11.79
C THR A 282 18.00 9.18 13.01
N PRO A 283 16.95 8.82 13.76
CA PRO A 283 17.05 7.81 14.83
C PRO A 283 17.59 6.48 14.33
N ASN A 284 18.23 5.71 15.21
CA ASN A 284 18.86 4.42 14.84
C ASN A 284 17.87 3.36 14.30
N TRP A 285 16.60 3.44 14.67
CA TRP A 285 15.54 2.57 14.16
C TRP A 285 15.03 2.98 12.78
N PHE A 286 15.33 4.21 12.35
CA PHE A 286 14.91 4.73 11.05
C PHE A 286 15.76 4.05 9.95
N THR A 287 15.22 3.04 9.32
CA THR A 287 15.91 2.27 8.29
C THR A 287 15.35 2.61 6.91
N THR A 288 15.93 3.58 6.24
CA THR A 288 15.78 3.80 4.80
C THR A 288 17.11 3.61 4.11
N ASN A 289 17.71 2.43 4.26
CA ASN A 289 18.97 2.10 3.63
C ASN A 289 18.83 1.74 2.15
N ASN A 290 17.65 1.79 1.59
CA ASN A 290 17.43 1.55 0.16
C ASN A 290 17.60 2.85 -0.62
N PRO A 291 18.30 2.83 -1.78
CA PRO A 291 18.28 3.94 -2.71
C PRO A 291 16.84 4.24 -3.11
N GLU A 292 16.55 5.50 -3.41
CA GLU A 292 15.22 5.91 -3.86
C GLU A 292 14.74 5.00 -4.98
N GLN A 293 13.52 4.52 -4.84
CA GLN A 293 12.88 3.63 -5.80
C GLN A 293 11.87 4.43 -6.65
N LEU A 294 11.52 3.87 -7.78
CA LEU A 294 10.54 4.47 -8.67
C LEU A 294 9.12 4.19 -8.17
N HIS A 295 8.30 5.24 -8.08
CA HIS A 295 6.91 5.14 -7.66
C HIS A 295 6.00 5.82 -8.66
N THR A 296 5.01 5.10 -9.15
CA THR A 296 3.97 5.68 -10.04
C THR A 296 3.08 6.66 -9.28
N ASN A 297 2.32 7.46 -10.03
CA ASN A 297 1.22 8.31 -9.54
C ASN A 297 -0.14 7.60 -9.61
N PHE A 298 -0.14 6.28 -9.56
CA PHE A 298 -1.32 5.42 -9.50
C PHE A 298 -1.00 4.12 -8.74
N LYS A 299 -2.04 3.38 -8.34
CA LYS A 299 -1.99 2.04 -7.74
C LYS A 299 -2.63 1.05 -8.68
N ILE A 300 -2.29 -0.23 -8.56
CA ILE A 300 -2.96 -1.29 -9.32
C ILE A 300 -4.23 -1.72 -8.60
N SER A 301 -5.37 -1.71 -9.29
CA SER A 301 -6.63 -2.15 -8.70
C SER A 301 -6.57 -3.60 -8.19
N GLY A 302 -6.91 -3.82 -6.93
CA GLY A 302 -7.00 -5.18 -6.36
C GLY A 302 -8.11 -6.06 -6.96
N SER A 303 -9.02 -5.49 -7.77
CA SER A 303 -10.02 -6.23 -8.54
C SER A 303 -9.53 -6.66 -9.93
N GLY A 304 -8.40 -6.14 -10.34
CA GLY A 304 -7.75 -6.35 -11.62
C GLY A 304 -7.93 -5.19 -12.58
N GLU A 305 -6.87 -4.90 -13.35
CA GLU A 305 -6.86 -3.89 -14.40
C GLU A 305 -5.73 -4.10 -15.42
N MET A 306 -5.72 -3.29 -16.46
CA MET A 306 -4.70 -3.32 -17.51
C MET A 306 -3.64 -2.24 -17.22
N ILE A 307 -2.38 -2.62 -17.25
CA ILE A 307 -1.24 -1.71 -17.20
C ILE A 307 -0.67 -1.56 -18.60
N TYR A 308 -0.36 -0.34 -18.99
CA TYR A 308 0.17 0.02 -20.31
C TYR A 308 1.57 0.61 -20.19
N LEU A 309 2.46 0.19 -21.07
CA LEU A 309 3.77 0.81 -21.30
C LEU A 309 3.72 1.56 -22.62
N SER A 310 4.15 2.82 -22.62
CA SER A 310 4.21 3.67 -23.80
C SER A 310 5.63 4.17 -24.05
N HIS A 311 5.94 4.45 -25.33
CA HIS A 311 7.13 5.15 -25.78
C HIS A 311 6.71 6.27 -26.70
N LYS A 312 7.12 7.50 -26.41
CA LYS A 312 6.72 8.72 -27.15
C LYS A 312 5.20 8.87 -27.33
N GLY A 313 4.46 8.59 -26.25
CA GLY A 313 3.00 8.66 -26.25
C GLY A 313 2.29 7.53 -27.02
N VAL A 314 3.04 6.56 -27.56
CA VAL A 314 2.48 5.41 -28.27
C VAL A 314 2.57 4.16 -27.38
N LYS A 315 1.47 3.46 -27.15
CA LYS A 315 1.47 2.18 -26.41
C LYS A 315 2.28 1.14 -27.17
N VAL A 316 3.26 0.56 -26.50
CA VAL A 316 4.18 -0.46 -27.06
C VAL A 316 4.02 -1.81 -26.39
N ASP A 317 3.49 -1.85 -25.16
CA ASP A 317 3.23 -3.08 -24.44
C ASP A 317 2.07 -2.90 -23.45
N SER A 318 1.52 -4.03 -22.96
CA SER A 318 0.51 -4.03 -21.90
C SER A 318 0.46 -5.37 -21.19
N LEU A 319 0.08 -5.35 -19.91
CA LEU A 319 -0.14 -6.54 -19.09
C LEU A 319 -1.46 -6.40 -18.33
N TYR A 320 -2.34 -7.38 -18.46
CA TYR A 320 -3.53 -7.46 -17.59
C TYR A 320 -3.15 -8.08 -16.26
N VAL A 321 -3.32 -7.33 -15.18
CA VAL A 321 -3.13 -7.80 -13.81
C VAL A 321 -4.49 -8.22 -13.28
N PRO A 322 -4.79 -9.51 -13.16
CA PRO A 322 -6.07 -9.98 -12.62
C PRO A 322 -6.14 -9.75 -11.09
N ARG A 323 -7.28 -10.04 -10.48
CA ARG A 323 -7.32 -10.18 -9.02
C ARG A 323 -6.42 -11.34 -8.60
N LEU A 324 -5.31 -11.04 -7.98
CA LEU A 324 -4.33 -12.02 -7.50
C LEU A 324 -4.66 -12.48 -6.07
N MET A 325 -4.11 -13.62 -5.67
CA MET A 325 -3.98 -14.01 -4.27
C MET A 325 -2.75 -13.32 -3.64
N THR A 326 -2.71 -13.28 -2.33
CA THR A 326 -1.61 -12.65 -1.57
C THR A 326 -0.25 -13.20 -1.99
N ASN A 327 0.68 -12.30 -2.30
CA ASN A 327 2.04 -12.58 -2.77
C ASN A 327 2.15 -13.35 -4.09
N HIS A 328 1.07 -13.41 -4.86
CA HIS A 328 1.13 -13.89 -6.24
C HIS A 328 1.39 -12.72 -7.18
N SER A 329 1.90 -13.03 -8.37
CA SER A 329 2.10 -12.09 -9.46
C SER A 329 1.53 -12.64 -10.76
N VAL A 330 1.45 -11.79 -11.76
CA VAL A 330 1.20 -12.16 -13.14
C VAL A 330 2.35 -11.62 -13.99
N GLY A 331 2.85 -12.40 -14.91
CA GLY A 331 3.98 -11.96 -15.73
C GLY A 331 4.18 -12.85 -16.94
N ARG A 332 5.23 -12.56 -17.68
CA ARG A 332 5.66 -13.34 -18.84
C ARG A 332 6.27 -14.66 -18.35
N ILE A 333 5.90 -15.77 -18.96
CA ILE A 333 6.34 -17.13 -18.51
C ILE A 333 7.87 -17.25 -18.54
N SER A 334 8.50 -16.63 -19.50
CA SER A 334 9.93 -16.35 -19.52
C SER A 334 10.15 -14.90 -19.91
N ASP A 335 11.23 -14.31 -19.45
CA ASP A 335 11.51 -12.88 -19.63
C ASP A 335 11.36 -12.45 -21.08
N GLY A 336 10.56 -11.41 -21.29
CA GLY A 336 10.29 -10.86 -22.63
C GLY A 336 9.40 -11.72 -23.54
N SER A 337 8.94 -12.91 -23.14
CA SER A 337 8.05 -13.73 -23.96
C SER A 337 6.67 -13.10 -24.15
N THR A 338 5.88 -13.57 -25.11
CA THR A 338 4.51 -13.09 -25.33
C THR A 338 3.49 -13.81 -24.45
N GLU A 339 3.83 -15.01 -23.97
CA GLU A 339 2.96 -15.80 -23.12
C GLU A 339 3.04 -15.32 -21.67
N THR A 340 1.89 -15.21 -21.03
CA THR A 340 1.78 -14.78 -19.63
C THR A 340 1.14 -15.84 -18.76
N GLY A 341 1.49 -15.86 -17.48
CA GLY A 341 0.95 -16.79 -16.49
C GLY A 341 0.91 -16.16 -15.10
N ILE A 342 0.24 -16.83 -14.18
CA ILE A 342 0.23 -16.45 -12.75
C ILE A 342 1.34 -17.23 -12.06
N PHE A 343 2.15 -16.52 -11.30
CA PHE A 343 3.22 -17.07 -10.47
C PHE A 343 2.74 -17.13 -9.01
N THR A 344 2.86 -18.29 -8.39
CA THR A 344 2.59 -18.48 -6.96
C THR A 344 3.78 -18.04 -6.09
N SER A 345 4.95 -17.88 -6.70
CA SER A 345 6.17 -17.30 -6.15
C SER A 345 6.68 -16.29 -7.16
N ALA A 346 6.50 -15.02 -6.87
CA ALA A 346 6.98 -13.93 -7.70
C ALA A 346 8.51 -13.79 -7.66
N SER A 347 9.08 -13.14 -8.69
CA SER A 347 10.53 -12.97 -8.86
C SER A 347 10.96 -11.50 -9.03
N PRO A 348 10.48 -10.54 -8.21
CA PRO A 348 10.77 -9.12 -8.41
C PRO A 348 12.27 -8.84 -8.41
N GLY A 349 12.76 -8.14 -9.44
CA GLY A 349 14.17 -7.82 -9.65
C GLY A 349 15.02 -8.95 -10.23
N SER A 350 14.40 -10.07 -10.66
CA SER A 350 15.11 -11.24 -11.19
C SER A 350 14.31 -11.97 -12.26
N ALA A 351 14.96 -12.90 -12.98
CA ALA A 351 14.35 -13.63 -14.06
C ALA A 351 13.14 -14.47 -13.62
N ASN A 352 12.09 -14.45 -14.44
CA ASN A 352 10.90 -15.26 -14.24
C ASN A 352 11.22 -16.77 -14.38
N LEU A 353 10.80 -17.56 -13.42
CA LEU A 353 10.97 -19.01 -13.43
C LEU A 353 9.72 -19.69 -13.99
N SER A 354 9.79 -20.18 -15.23
CA SER A 354 8.66 -20.75 -15.96
C SER A 354 7.98 -21.92 -15.24
N GLU A 355 8.71 -22.69 -14.44
CA GLU A 355 8.20 -23.79 -13.62
C GLU A 355 7.24 -23.32 -12.51
N ASN A 356 7.30 -22.05 -12.11
CA ASN A 356 6.42 -21.44 -11.11
C ASN A 356 5.16 -20.81 -11.73
N ALA A 357 5.06 -20.78 -13.06
CA ALA A 357 3.97 -20.15 -13.79
C ALA A 357 2.84 -21.14 -14.12
N THR A 358 1.60 -20.68 -14.07
CA THR A 358 0.46 -21.37 -14.64
C THR A 358 -0.36 -20.46 -15.54
N THR A 359 -0.68 -20.92 -16.73
CA THR A 359 -1.55 -20.23 -17.70
C THR A 359 -3.03 -20.46 -17.44
N ASN A 360 -3.38 -21.48 -16.65
CA ASN A 360 -4.76 -21.90 -16.41
C ASN A 360 -5.48 -21.09 -15.32
N GLY A 361 -4.78 -20.18 -14.65
CA GLY A 361 -5.33 -19.29 -13.63
C GLY A 361 -5.82 -20.01 -12.37
N TYR A 362 -6.72 -19.34 -11.64
CA TYR A 362 -7.33 -19.86 -10.42
C TYR A 362 -8.60 -20.66 -10.73
N THR A 363 -8.93 -21.62 -9.86
CA THR A 363 -10.26 -22.22 -9.84
C THR A 363 -11.29 -21.23 -9.31
N ASN A 364 -12.51 -21.29 -9.86
CA ASN A 364 -13.64 -20.54 -9.31
C ASN A 364 -14.08 -21.11 -7.96
N SER A 365 -14.49 -20.22 -7.05
CA SER A 365 -15.08 -20.63 -5.77
C SER A 365 -16.38 -21.40 -5.99
N PRO A 366 -16.64 -22.46 -5.22
CA PRO A 366 -17.94 -23.14 -5.24
C PRO A 366 -19.06 -22.22 -4.76
N THR A 367 -20.30 -22.59 -5.07
CA THR A 367 -21.52 -21.97 -4.58
C THR A 367 -22.35 -22.98 -3.81
N PHE A 368 -23.26 -22.50 -2.97
CA PHE A 368 -24.09 -23.33 -2.11
C PHE A 368 -25.58 -23.18 -2.45
N SER A 369 -26.31 -24.29 -2.41
CA SER A 369 -27.76 -24.29 -2.57
C SER A 369 -28.40 -25.25 -1.55
N PRO A 370 -29.35 -24.78 -0.74
CA PRO A 370 -29.83 -23.42 -0.62
C PRO A 370 -28.75 -22.49 -0.02
N GLN A 371 -28.99 -21.17 -0.07
CA GLN A 371 -28.11 -20.12 0.45
C GLN A 371 -27.98 -20.18 1.98
N ALA A 372 -26.96 -19.50 2.55
CA ALA A 372 -26.87 -19.24 3.98
C ALA A 372 -28.17 -18.66 4.54
N GLY A 373 -28.53 -19.01 5.78
CA GLY A 373 -29.74 -18.50 6.41
C GLY A 373 -30.26 -19.33 7.57
N PHE A 374 -31.49 -19.03 7.97
CA PHE A 374 -32.19 -19.68 9.07
C PHE A 374 -33.03 -20.83 8.54
N TYR A 375 -32.93 -21.97 9.21
CA TYR A 375 -33.65 -23.20 8.87
C TYR A 375 -34.26 -23.82 10.13
N GLY A 376 -35.41 -24.44 10.00
CA GLY A 376 -36.14 -25.00 11.15
C GLY A 376 -35.38 -26.15 11.82
N THR A 377 -35.47 -27.38 11.30
CA THR A 377 -34.89 -28.56 11.98
C THR A 377 -33.64 -29.10 11.28
N SER A 378 -33.54 -28.89 9.99
CA SER A 378 -32.39 -29.31 9.17
C SER A 378 -32.47 -28.73 7.78
N VAL A 379 -31.34 -28.74 7.05
CA VAL A 379 -31.25 -28.39 5.64
C VAL A 379 -30.30 -29.34 4.93
N GLU A 380 -30.62 -29.71 3.68
CA GLU A 380 -29.70 -30.40 2.79
C GLU A 380 -29.03 -29.41 1.85
N VAL A 381 -27.69 -29.36 1.93
CA VAL A 381 -26.88 -28.37 1.21
C VAL A 381 -26.13 -29.03 0.06
N SER A 382 -26.40 -28.57 -1.15
CA SER A 382 -25.63 -28.91 -2.33
C SER A 382 -24.50 -27.89 -2.54
N ILE A 383 -23.31 -28.38 -2.90
CA ILE A 383 -22.17 -27.55 -3.27
C ILE A 383 -21.99 -27.67 -4.78
N LEU A 384 -21.97 -26.53 -5.48
CA LEU A 384 -21.95 -26.45 -6.94
C LEU A 384 -20.67 -25.74 -7.40
N THR A 385 -20.16 -26.12 -8.57
CA THR A 385 -19.03 -25.42 -9.21
C THR A 385 -19.28 -25.29 -10.71
N VAL A 386 -18.73 -24.25 -11.30
CA VAL A 386 -18.69 -24.05 -12.75
C VAL A 386 -17.43 -24.63 -13.39
N GLU A 387 -16.50 -25.14 -12.56
CA GLU A 387 -15.23 -25.70 -13.04
C GLU A 387 -15.44 -27.13 -13.60
N PRO A 388 -15.13 -27.36 -14.88
CA PRO A 388 -15.14 -28.71 -15.44
C PRO A 388 -14.12 -29.60 -14.71
N ASN A 389 -14.53 -30.84 -14.44
CA ASN A 389 -13.68 -31.86 -13.81
C ASN A 389 -13.15 -31.51 -12.42
N ALA A 390 -13.77 -30.55 -11.72
CA ALA A 390 -13.32 -30.18 -10.40
C ALA A 390 -13.65 -31.23 -9.34
N THR A 391 -12.71 -31.48 -8.46
CA THR A 391 -12.97 -32.12 -7.18
C THR A 391 -13.31 -31.01 -6.16
N ILE A 392 -14.56 -30.99 -5.67
CA ILE A 392 -14.93 -30.10 -4.57
C ILE A 392 -14.55 -30.78 -3.26
N ARG A 393 -13.85 -30.04 -2.40
CA ARG A 393 -13.55 -30.46 -1.02
C ARG A 393 -14.11 -29.47 -0.03
N TYR A 394 -14.49 -29.94 1.14
CA TYR A 394 -15.14 -29.12 2.16
C TYR A 394 -14.71 -29.49 3.57
N THR A 395 -14.97 -28.55 4.51
CA THR A 395 -14.84 -28.70 5.95
C THR A 395 -16.13 -28.22 6.64
N LEU A 396 -16.35 -28.67 7.86
CA LEU A 396 -17.47 -28.29 8.73
C LEU A 396 -16.99 -27.66 10.05
N ASP A 397 -15.70 -27.49 10.23
CA ASP A 397 -15.05 -26.96 11.43
C ASP A 397 -14.48 -25.54 11.21
N GLY A 398 -14.77 -24.94 10.04
CA GLY A 398 -14.26 -23.61 9.66
C GLY A 398 -12.83 -23.59 9.13
N SER A 399 -12.11 -24.72 9.18
CA SER A 399 -10.76 -24.82 8.60
C SER A 399 -10.77 -24.65 7.08
N GLU A 400 -9.65 -24.16 6.50
CA GLU A 400 -9.51 -24.01 5.06
C GLU A 400 -9.45 -25.39 4.39
N PRO A 401 -10.32 -25.69 3.39
CA PRO A 401 -10.28 -26.95 2.66
C PRO A 401 -8.96 -27.13 1.89
N THR A 402 -8.28 -28.23 2.14
CA THR A 402 -7.03 -28.64 1.48
C THR A 402 -7.23 -29.83 0.55
N ALA A 403 -6.18 -30.24 -0.16
CA ALA A 403 -6.18 -31.45 -0.98
C ALA A 403 -6.48 -32.76 -0.19
N ASN A 404 -6.43 -32.70 1.15
CA ASN A 404 -6.71 -33.84 2.03
C ASN A 404 -8.09 -33.75 2.73
N SER A 405 -8.83 -32.64 2.55
CA SER A 405 -10.15 -32.46 3.14
C SER A 405 -11.19 -33.36 2.47
N THR A 406 -12.34 -33.52 3.13
CA THR A 406 -13.44 -34.41 2.66
C THR A 406 -13.89 -34.04 1.26
N ILE A 407 -14.00 -35.04 0.36
CA ILE A 407 -14.54 -34.87 -0.99
C ILE A 407 -16.05 -34.72 -0.90
N TYR A 408 -16.60 -33.71 -1.57
CA TYR A 408 -18.03 -33.57 -1.74
C TYR A 408 -18.53 -34.52 -2.83
N SER A 409 -19.45 -35.40 -2.47
CA SER A 409 -20.05 -36.41 -3.39
C SER A 409 -21.57 -36.41 -3.38
N ARG A 410 -22.22 -35.83 -2.37
CA ARG A 410 -23.68 -35.79 -2.20
C ARG A 410 -24.07 -34.63 -1.30
N PRO A 411 -25.34 -34.16 -1.33
CA PRO A 411 -25.84 -33.14 -0.43
C PRO A 411 -25.51 -33.43 1.04
N ILE A 412 -25.12 -32.40 1.76
CA ILE A 412 -24.73 -32.44 3.19
C ILE A 412 -25.94 -32.08 4.02
N LYS A 413 -26.38 -33.00 4.88
CA LYS A 413 -27.45 -32.73 5.82
C LYS A 413 -26.91 -32.00 7.05
N ILE A 414 -27.34 -30.76 7.27
CA ILE A 414 -27.02 -29.94 8.41
C ILE A 414 -28.18 -29.98 9.38
N THR A 415 -27.94 -30.46 10.61
CA THR A 415 -28.97 -30.64 11.66
C THR A 415 -28.72 -29.79 12.90
N SER A 416 -27.62 -29.06 12.96
CA SER A 416 -27.27 -28.07 13.98
C SER A 416 -26.56 -26.89 13.31
N THR A 417 -26.61 -25.71 13.94
CA THR A 417 -25.92 -24.52 13.43
C THR A 417 -24.48 -24.82 13.06
N ASN A 418 -24.11 -24.55 11.80
CA ASN A 418 -22.80 -24.87 11.24
C ASN A 418 -22.43 -23.99 10.04
N SER A 419 -21.13 -23.86 9.77
CA SER A 419 -20.58 -23.24 8.59
C SER A 419 -19.90 -24.28 7.71
N ILE A 420 -20.30 -24.35 6.44
CA ILE A 420 -19.61 -25.16 5.44
C ILE A 420 -18.61 -24.26 4.71
N ARG A 421 -17.36 -24.69 4.65
CA ARG A 421 -16.32 -24.06 3.84
C ARG A 421 -15.90 -25.02 2.72
N ALA A 422 -15.82 -24.53 1.49
CA ALA A 422 -15.54 -25.40 0.34
C ALA A 422 -14.61 -24.73 -0.68
N ARG A 423 -13.83 -25.56 -1.39
CA ARG A 423 -12.95 -25.15 -2.50
C ARG A 423 -13.06 -26.13 -3.67
N SER A 424 -12.82 -25.58 -4.87
CA SER A 424 -12.69 -26.37 -6.09
C SER A 424 -11.22 -26.67 -6.38
N PHE A 425 -10.88 -27.92 -6.70
CA PHE A 425 -9.55 -28.37 -7.08
C PHE A 425 -9.61 -28.91 -8.51
N VAL A 426 -8.78 -28.38 -9.39
CA VAL A 426 -8.64 -28.78 -10.79
C VAL A 426 -7.16 -28.96 -11.09
N GLU A 427 -6.79 -30.08 -11.71
CA GLU A 427 -5.41 -30.34 -12.10
C GLU A 427 -4.91 -29.25 -13.08
N GLY A 428 -3.71 -28.72 -12.82
CA GLY A 428 -3.08 -27.67 -13.63
C GLY A 428 -3.62 -26.25 -13.38
N LYS A 429 -4.59 -26.07 -12.47
CA LYS A 429 -5.01 -24.73 -12.00
C LYS A 429 -4.51 -24.45 -10.57
N ILE A 430 -4.28 -23.19 -10.26
CA ILE A 430 -4.08 -22.77 -8.89
C ILE A 430 -5.42 -22.87 -8.16
N THR A 431 -5.43 -23.48 -6.98
CA THR A 431 -6.64 -23.55 -6.15
C THR A 431 -7.03 -22.12 -5.72
N GLY A 432 -8.23 -21.69 -6.11
CA GLY A 432 -8.76 -20.37 -5.81
C GLY A 432 -9.20 -20.22 -4.35
N VAL A 433 -9.85 -19.10 -4.02
CA VAL A 433 -10.37 -18.84 -2.67
C VAL A 433 -11.52 -19.78 -2.32
N SER A 434 -11.62 -20.13 -1.04
CA SER A 434 -12.76 -20.90 -0.53
C SER A 434 -14.05 -20.07 -0.53
N ALA A 435 -15.18 -20.73 -0.65
CA ALA A 435 -16.48 -20.17 -0.33
C ALA A 435 -16.97 -20.70 1.01
N THR A 436 -17.65 -19.87 1.78
CA THR A 436 -18.22 -20.24 3.09
C THR A 436 -19.70 -19.89 3.13
N SER A 437 -20.50 -20.77 3.74
CA SER A 437 -21.94 -20.58 3.92
C SER A 437 -22.35 -21.06 5.29
N THR A 438 -23.03 -20.21 6.07
CA THR A 438 -23.47 -20.50 7.44
C THR A 438 -24.95 -20.82 7.48
N TYR A 439 -25.31 -21.92 8.11
CA TYR A 439 -26.68 -22.42 8.29
C TYR A 439 -27.04 -22.40 9.77
N LEU A 440 -28.03 -21.61 10.14
CA LEU A 440 -28.52 -21.43 11.49
C LEU A 440 -29.74 -22.34 11.65
N ILE A 441 -29.61 -23.38 12.48
CA ILE A 441 -30.64 -24.42 12.62
C ILE A 441 -31.34 -24.28 13.96
N ASN A 442 -32.66 -24.09 13.89
CA ASN A 442 -33.52 -23.92 15.06
C ASN A 442 -33.04 -22.79 16.00
N GLU A 443 -32.49 -21.72 15.37
CA GLU A 443 -32.06 -20.51 16.07
C GLU A 443 -33.14 -19.43 15.97
N ASP A 444 -33.37 -18.71 17.08
CA ASP A 444 -34.28 -17.58 17.14
C ASP A 444 -33.56 -16.38 17.75
N PHE A 445 -33.13 -15.47 16.86
CA PHE A 445 -32.41 -14.24 17.24
C PHE A 445 -33.33 -13.05 17.12
N THR A 446 -33.38 -12.22 18.14
CA THR A 446 -34.15 -10.97 18.14
C THR A 446 -33.45 -9.81 17.44
N LEU A 447 -32.15 -9.97 17.12
CA LEU A 447 -31.30 -8.98 16.44
C LEU A 447 -30.80 -9.52 15.11
N PRO A 448 -30.43 -8.65 14.15
CA PRO A 448 -29.75 -9.07 12.92
C PRO A 448 -28.48 -9.87 13.22
N VAL A 449 -28.28 -10.95 12.48
CA VAL A 449 -27.09 -11.81 12.62
C VAL A 449 -26.11 -11.52 11.49
N LEU A 450 -24.86 -11.22 11.86
CA LEU A 450 -23.72 -11.11 10.96
C LEU A 450 -22.82 -12.34 11.16
N SER A 451 -22.67 -13.16 10.11
CA SER A 451 -21.69 -14.24 10.09
C SER A 451 -20.40 -13.74 9.42
N VAL A 452 -19.30 -13.69 10.17
CA VAL A 452 -17.98 -13.27 9.68
C VAL A 452 -17.11 -14.49 9.52
N ASN A 453 -16.60 -14.72 8.31
CA ASN A 453 -15.66 -15.77 8.00
C ASN A 453 -14.39 -15.14 7.43
N THR A 454 -13.24 -15.40 8.03
CA THR A 454 -11.94 -14.90 7.61
C THR A 454 -11.15 -15.98 6.85
N ASN A 455 -10.34 -15.54 5.90
CA ASN A 455 -9.39 -16.40 5.18
C ASN A 455 -8.01 -16.26 5.79
#